data_63ba46b3a8ab7eaf68558f7a366d3464
#
_entry.id   63ba46b3a8ab7eaf68558f7a366d3464
#
_cell.length_a   1.000
_cell.length_b   1.000
_cell.length_c   1.000
_cell.angle_alpha   90.00
_cell.angle_beta   90.00
_cell.angle_gamma   90.00
#
_symmetry.space_group_name_H-M   'P 1'
#
loop_
_entity.id
_entity.type
_entity.pdbx_description
1 polymer ?
#
loop_
_entity_poly.entity_id
_entity_poly.type
_entity_poly.pdbx_seq_one_letter_code
_entity_poly.pdbx_strand_id
1 'polypeptide(L)'
;MIARNLKSLIVLAVALAALAIPGTARAQGGGNTPDPRPFALFRDLFDTAGEWHGPWVNMAWQPQVQWQWQSEGVPKNDVTTQVSWGTYVWFTPELTMNVNLTLDQVEQPTDNNQWFMYGEGITAGDVWVEWSDQRTGIIGGRFTAPFGIAPLVLPGVFDTNFVNNYSFGGLMGGLGTLSTGDEGGGIHALNAAFFGVDTTFLADGIFASPATPSGPGTGGGVDSWMIGYSGVNIPLLFPTLQVNVAYINFGDGVGAPAQQQGFDAGFYWQYVIDNDGTDTLDAKYWSIGPLFEYVRFWNTNGVADADAEYYTFGLITNYGNWQADATLGWQNLDTPGSPAQDNFLFTANVGYNFFGPQSLLQVGYAYQEVAGVVDHQVGMQVNFPINALEYFPLWQ
;
A
#
# COMPACT_ATOMS: atom_id res chain seq x y z
N MET A 1 -27.27 11.57 17.36
CA MET A 1 -26.19 10.59 17.55
C MET A 1 -24.89 11.06 16.89
N ILE A 2 -24.88 11.49 15.63
CA ILE A 2 -23.69 11.98 14.89
C ILE A 2 -22.88 13.06 15.62
N ALA A 3 -23.52 14.08 16.20
CA ALA A 3 -22.83 15.18 16.89
C ALA A 3 -22.07 14.77 18.17
N ARG A 4 -22.48 13.66 18.80
CA ARG A 4 -21.82 13.15 20.02
C ARG A 4 -20.54 12.38 19.66
N ASN A 5 -20.56 11.66 18.56
CA ASN A 5 -19.42 10.88 18.06
C ASN A 5 -18.33 11.79 17.46
N LEU A 6 -18.75 12.89 16.79
CA LEU A 6 -17.82 13.87 16.24
C LEU A 6 -16.98 14.55 17.34
N LYS A 7 -17.59 14.86 18.50
CA LYS A 7 -16.84 15.43 19.63
C LYS A 7 -15.79 14.48 20.19
N SER A 8 -16.11 13.20 20.32
CA SER A 8 -15.16 12.18 20.79
C SER A 8 -13.99 12.00 19.82
N LEU A 9 -14.27 12.05 18.53
CA LEU A 9 -13.26 11.95 17.46
C LEU A 9 -12.31 13.16 17.47
N ILE A 10 -12.85 14.38 17.63
CA ILE A 10 -12.04 15.60 17.72
C ILE A 10 -11.14 15.56 18.97
N VAL A 11 -11.64 15.09 20.11
CA VAL A 11 -10.85 14.95 21.34
C VAL A 11 -9.73 13.92 21.16
N LEU A 12 -9.99 12.80 20.49
CA LEU A 12 -8.97 11.77 20.21
C LEU A 12 -7.92 12.30 19.24
N ALA A 13 -8.33 12.98 18.17
CA ALA A 13 -7.41 13.59 17.20
C ALA A 13 -6.53 14.68 17.84
N VAL A 14 -7.10 15.50 18.74
CA VAL A 14 -6.36 16.53 19.49
C VAL A 14 -5.41 15.89 20.51
N ALA A 15 -5.81 14.80 21.16
CA ALA A 15 -4.94 14.06 22.10
C ALA A 15 -3.75 13.40 21.39
N LEU A 16 -3.97 12.84 20.19
CA LEU A 16 -2.90 12.28 19.34
C LEU A 16 -1.99 13.39 18.80
N ALA A 17 -2.53 14.54 18.41
CA ALA A 17 -1.74 15.70 17.99
C ALA A 17 -0.84 16.26 19.09
N ALA A 18 -1.25 16.18 20.35
CA ALA A 18 -0.47 16.63 21.50
C ALA A 18 0.74 15.71 21.82
N LEU A 19 0.74 14.50 21.30
CA LEU A 19 1.86 13.53 21.43
C LEU A 19 2.89 13.66 20.30
N ALA A 20 2.59 14.42 19.24
CA ALA A 20 3.48 14.64 18.13
C ALA A 20 4.56 15.67 18.47
N ILE A 21 5.70 15.25 18.97
CA ILE A 21 6.90 16.08 19.08
C ILE A 21 7.41 16.33 17.66
N PRO A 22 7.62 17.58 17.24
CA PRO A 22 8.13 17.87 15.89
C PRO A 22 9.59 17.45 15.81
N GLY A 23 9.84 16.25 15.33
CA GLY A 23 11.13 15.88 14.77
C GLY A 23 11.30 16.59 13.44
N THR A 24 12.43 17.26 13.22
CA THR A 24 12.78 17.89 11.95
C THR A 24 13.05 16.80 10.90
N ALA A 25 12.00 16.18 10.38
CA ALA A 25 12.10 15.32 9.22
C ALA A 25 12.26 16.22 7.99
N ARG A 26 13.39 16.16 7.33
CA ARG A 26 13.53 16.66 5.96
C ARG A 26 12.59 15.84 5.08
N ALA A 27 11.48 16.43 4.72
CA ALA A 27 10.58 15.84 3.75
C ALA A 27 11.25 15.85 2.38
N GLN A 28 11.56 14.69 1.83
CA GLN A 28 11.69 14.57 0.39
C GLN A 28 10.28 14.76 -0.19
N GLY A 29 10.11 15.86 -0.92
CA GLY A 29 8.89 16.13 -1.64
C GLY A 29 8.72 15.11 -2.76
N GLY A 30 7.54 14.58 -2.86
CA GLY A 30 7.14 13.67 -3.93
C GLY A 30 6.28 12.57 -3.34
N GLY A 31 5.13 12.35 -3.95
CA GLY A 31 4.23 11.26 -3.57
C GLY A 31 4.97 9.94 -3.40
N ASN A 32 4.40 9.04 -2.63
CA ASN A 32 4.89 7.68 -2.37
C ASN A 32 4.97 6.87 -3.67
N THR A 33 5.87 7.26 -4.57
CA THR A 33 6.19 6.47 -5.73
C THR A 33 7.24 5.45 -5.29
N PRO A 34 6.90 4.17 -5.24
CA PRO A 34 7.90 3.18 -4.93
C PRO A 34 8.96 3.24 -6.02
N ASP A 35 10.17 3.58 -5.63
CA ASP A 35 11.33 3.35 -6.48
C ASP A 35 11.31 1.85 -6.82
N PRO A 36 11.29 1.45 -8.11
CA PRO A 36 11.37 0.03 -8.49
C PRO A 36 12.70 -0.61 -8.06
N ARG A 37 13.68 0.21 -7.69
CA ARG A 37 14.82 -0.22 -6.90
C ARG A 37 14.38 -0.24 -5.45
N PRO A 38 14.12 -1.37 -4.82
CA PRO A 38 13.52 -1.43 -3.48
C PRO A 38 14.22 -0.57 -2.43
N PHE A 39 15.45 -0.06 -2.68
CA PHE A 39 16.31 0.50 -1.64
C PHE A 39 17.23 1.64 -2.07
N ALA A 40 17.06 2.21 -3.25
CA ALA A 40 17.87 3.34 -3.72
C ALA A 40 17.71 4.60 -2.84
N LEU A 41 16.55 4.78 -2.21
CA LEU A 41 16.27 5.92 -1.31
C LEU A 41 17.23 6.00 -0.11
N PHE A 42 17.76 4.88 0.35
CA PHE A 42 18.63 4.87 1.53
C PHE A 42 20.12 4.98 1.19
N ARG A 43 20.48 4.70 -0.05
CA ARG A 43 21.85 4.79 -0.49
C ARG A 43 22.35 6.22 -0.56
N ASP A 44 21.51 7.18 -1.02
CA ASP A 44 21.87 8.60 -1.10
C ASP A 44 22.15 9.20 0.29
N LEU A 45 21.58 8.62 1.36
CA LEU A 45 21.90 8.98 2.74
C LEU A 45 23.30 8.54 3.17
N PHE A 46 23.87 7.49 2.55
CA PHE A 46 25.20 6.96 2.88
C PHE A 46 26.31 7.52 1.99
N ASP A 47 26.03 7.85 0.74
CA ASP A 47 26.99 8.47 -0.19
C ASP A 47 27.44 9.87 0.27
N THR A 48 26.60 10.60 1.01
CA THR A 48 26.96 11.91 1.57
C THR A 48 27.88 11.85 2.78
N ALA A 49 28.02 10.71 3.44
CA ALA A 49 28.84 10.52 4.65
C ALA A 49 30.23 9.91 4.39
N GLY A 50 30.50 9.40 3.18
CA GLY A 50 31.83 8.98 2.71
C GLY A 50 32.39 7.69 3.33
N GLU A 51 31.94 7.25 4.50
CA GLU A 51 32.39 6.02 5.16
C GLU A 51 31.24 5.32 5.88
N TRP A 52 31.19 3.97 5.81
CA TRP A 52 30.24 3.17 6.56
C TRP A 52 30.63 3.11 8.04
N HIS A 53 29.75 3.60 8.90
CA HIS A 53 29.93 3.58 10.36
C HIS A 53 28.81 2.79 11.07
N GLY A 54 28.16 1.81 10.37
CA GLY A 54 27.03 1.06 10.90
C GLY A 54 27.39 -0.13 11.78
N PRO A 55 26.39 -0.89 12.28
CA PRO A 55 25.02 -0.96 11.78
C PRO A 55 24.11 0.22 12.14
N TRP A 56 23.11 0.45 11.29
CA TRP A 56 22.11 1.51 11.46
C TRP A 56 20.73 0.92 11.71
N VAL A 57 19.91 1.60 12.51
CA VAL A 57 18.51 1.25 12.73
C VAL A 57 17.65 2.47 12.42
N ASN A 58 16.64 2.27 11.59
CA ASN A 58 15.59 3.25 11.35
C ASN A 58 14.25 2.67 11.79
N MET A 59 13.50 3.43 12.57
CA MET A 59 12.16 3.08 12.99
C MET A 59 11.18 4.12 12.44
N ALA A 60 10.14 3.66 11.78
CA ALA A 60 9.05 4.50 11.30
C ALA A 60 7.73 4.01 11.87
N TRP A 61 6.92 4.92 12.36
CA TRP A 61 5.57 4.65 12.84
C TRP A 61 4.59 5.46 12.01
N GLN A 62 3.52 4.82 11.59
CA GLN A 62 2.44 5.47 10.85
C GLN A 62 1.11 5.19 11.55
N PRO A 63 0.81 5.92 12.63
CA PRO A 63 -0.51 5.84 13.23
C PRO A 63 -1.55 6.53 12.35
N GLN A 64 -2.66 5.85 12.16
CA GLN A 64 -3.81 6.28 11.42
C GLN A 64 -5.06 6.01 12.23
N VAL A 65 -5.98 6.95 12.23
CA VAL A 65 -7.35 6.76 12.75
C VAL A 65 -8.31 7.05 11.63
N GLN A 66 -9.20 6.12 11.37
CA GLN A 66 -10.23 6.24 10.35
C GLN A 66 -11.61 6.13 10.99
N TRP A 67 -12.51 7.00 10.59
CA TRP A 67 -13.93 6.88 10.82
C TRP A 67 -14.63 6.72 9.47
N GLN A 68 -15.59 5.81 9.41
CA GLN A 68 -16.41 5.62 8.23
C GLN A 68 -17.88 5.45 8.61
N TRP A 69 -18.75 5.90 7.71
CA TRP A 69 -20.19 5.63 7.71
C TRP A 69 -20.56 5.00 6.38
N GLN A 70 -21.44 3.99 6.42
CA GLN A 70 -21.95 3.32 5.22
C GLN A 70 -23.46 3.19 5.30
N SER A 71 -24.14 3.28 4.13
CA SER A 71 -25.59 3.19 4.05
C SER A 71 -26.08 1.76 4.19
N GLU A 72 -25.28 0.81 3.71
CA GLU A 72 -25.51 -0.62 3.79
C GLU A 72 -24.43 -1.30 4.66
N GLY A 73 -24.68 -2.52 5.07
CA GLY A 73 -23.75 -3.28 5.92
C GLY A 73 -23.88 -3.03 7.43
N VAL A 74 -22.98 -3.67 8.17
CA VAL A 74 -22.90 -3.64 9.65
C VAL A 74 -21.42 -3.58 10.03
N PRO A 75 -21.02 -2.66 10.91
CA PRO A 75 -21.80 -1.57 11.50
C PRO A 75 -22.00 -0.43 10.49
N LYS A 76 -23.06 0.37 10.66
CA LYS A 76 -23.26 1.57 9.83
C LYS A 76 -22.26 2.70 10.14
N ASN A 77 -21.62 2.67 11.28
CA ASN A 77 -20.52 3.54 11.66
C ASN A 77 -19.40 2.66 12.18
N ASP A 78 -18.18 2.94 11.77
CA ASP A 78 -17.00 2.25 12.23
C ASP A 78 -15.88 3.25 12.54
N VAL A 79 -15.11 2.97 13.58
CA VAL A 79 -13.89 3.69 13.91
C VAL A 79 -12.79 2.68 14.10
N THR A 80 -11.83 2.70 13.23
CA THR A 80 -10.67 1.80 13.25
C THR A 80 -9.39 2.57 13.49
N THR A 81 -8.42 1.89 14.06
CA THR A 81 -7.05 2.39 14.22
C THR A 81 -6.14 1.49 13.39
N GLN A 82 -5.24 2.09 12.64
CA GLN A 82 -4.14 1.38 12.04
C GLN A 82 -2.83 1.98 12.54
N VAL A 83 -1.92 1.15 13.02
CA VAL A 83 -0.56 1.60 13.37
C VAL A 83 0.42 0.69 12.69
N SER A 84 1.04 1.17 11.63
CA SER A 84 2.15 0.46 10.99
C SER A 84 3.45 0.85 11.68
N TRP A 85 4.24 -0.14 12.05
CA TRP A 85 5.54 0.00 12.68
C TRP A 85 6.59 -0.73 11.82
N GLY A 86 7.41 0.04 11.12
CA GLY A 86 8.52 -0.45 10.32
C GLY A 86 9.85 -0.27 11.05
N THR A 87 10.69 -1.31 11.06
CA THR A 87 12.05 -1.27 11.54
C THR A 87 12.98 -1.79 10.47
N TYR A 88 13.92 -0.94 10.05
CA TYR A 88 14.98 -1.30 9.12
C TYR A 88 16.30 -1.35 9.87
N VAL A 89 17.05 -2.44 9.69
CA VAL A 89 18.38 -2.64 10.24
C VAL A 89 19.37 -2.88 9.11
N TRP A 90 20.29 -1.96 8.92
CA TRP A 90 21.39 -2.11 7.95
C TRP A 90 22.59 -2.70 8.66
N PHE A 91 22.95 -3.93 8.34
CA PHE A 91 24.15 -4.59 8.83
C PHE A 91 25.40 -4.15 8.06
N THR A 92 25.23 -3.97 6.76
CA THR A 92 26.20 -3.37 5.83
C THR A 92 25.44 -2.47 4.83
N PRO A 93 26.09 -1.68 3.97
CA PRO A 93 25.40 -0.94 2.92
C PRO A 93 24.55 -1.82 1.99
N GLU A 94 24.91 -3.10 1.85
CA GLU A 94 24.25 -4.05 0.96
C GLU A 94 23.29 -5.00 1.69
N LEU A 95 23.41 -5.17 3.03
CA LEU A 95 22.62 -6.15 3.78
C LEU A 95 21.68 -5.46 4.74
N THR A 96 20.39 -5.59 4.50
CA THR A 96 19.29 -4.96 5.27
C THR A 96 18.31 -6.01 5.75
N MET A 97 17.74 -5.80 6.92
CA MET A 97 16.58 -6.53 7.43
C MET A 97 15.44 -5.53 7.64
N ASN A 98 14.24 -5.92 7.26
CA ASN A 98 13.00 -5.20 7.55
C ASN A 98 12.09 -6.03 8.42
N VAL A 99 11.49 -5.40 9.40
CA VAL A 99 10.38 -5.95 10.19
C VAL A 99 9.27 -4.92 10.23
N ASN A 100 8.15 -5.23 9.64
CA ASN A 100 6.94 -4.40 9.67
C ASN A 100 5.86 -5.11 10.46
N LEU A 101 5.34 -4.45 11.49
CA LEU A 101 4.18 -4.88 12.27
C LEU A 101 3.06 -3.89 12.06
N THR A 102 1.82 -4.38 12.00
CA THR A 102 0.65 -3.53 11.86
C THR A 102 -0.39 -3.90 12.91
N LEU A 103 -0.82 -2.93 13.71
CA LEU A 103 -2.07 -2.99 14.44
C LEU A 103 -3.17 -2.59 13.48
N ASP A 104 -4.15 -3.44 13.27
CA ASP A 104 -5.24 -3.20 12.33
C ASP A 104 -6.49 -3.99 12.72
N GLN A 105 -7.63 -3.70 12.10
CA GLN A 105 -8.84 -4.48 12.28
C GLN A 105 -8.70 -5.83 11.58
N VAL A 106 -8.61 -6.89 12.36
CA VAL A 106 -8.45 -8.29 11.88
C VAL A 106 -9.74 -9.10 11.99
N GLU A 107 -10.70 -8.63 12.78
CA GLU A 107 -12.04 -9.21 12.90
C GLU A 107 -13.09 -8.18 12.46
N GLN A 108 -13.98 -8.58 11.55
CA GLN A 108 -15.04 -7.71 11.09
C GLN A 108 -16.17 -7.59 12.11
N PRO A 109 -16.71 -6.40 12.37
CA PRO A 109 -17.88 -6.23 13.20
C PRO A 109 -19.09 -6.99 12.66
N THR A 110 -19.85 -7.58 13.55
CA THR A 110 -21.07 -8.35 13.23
C THR A 110 -22.36 -7.64 13.63
N ASP A 111 -22.28 -6.56 14.41
CA ASP A 111 -23.41 -5.75 14.80
C ASP A 111 -23.06 -4.25 14.96
N ASN A 112 -24.08 -3.37 15.03
CA ASN A 112 -23.91 -1.93 15.12
C ASN A 112 -23.35 -1.43 16.46
N ASN A 113 -23.18 -2.28 17.47
CA ASN A 113 -22.58 -1.90 18.75
C ASN A 113 -21.06 -2.05 18.73
N GLN A 114 -20.53 -2.77 17.75
CA GLN A 114 -19.10 -3.06 17.55
C GLN A 114 -18.45 -1.99 16.65
N TRP A 115 -18.74 -0.73 16.85
CA TRP A 115 -18.36 0.37 15.94
C TRP A 115 -17.07 1.09 16.33
N PHE A 116 -16.46 0.79 17.47
CA PHE A 116 -15.29 1.53 17.97
C PHE A 116 -14.15 0.56 18.27
N MET A 117 -13.09 0.61 17.46
CA MET A 117 -11.87 -0.19 17.61
C MET A 117 -12.16 -1.68 17.88
N TYR A 118 -13.14 -2.24 17.16
CA TYR A 118 -13.51 -3.64 17.34
C TYR A 118 -12.62 -4.54 16.48
N GLY A 119 -12.24 -5.68 17.06
CA GLY A 119 -11.51 -6.72 16.35
C GLY A 119 -10.09 -6.33 15.95
N GLU A 120 -9.47 -5.39 16.67
CA GLU A 120 -8.09 -5.00 16.38
C GLU A 120 -7.08 -6.05 16.86
N GLY A 121 -6.07 -6.31 16.04
CA GLY A 121 -4.99 -7.23 16.34
C GLY A 121 -3.68 -6.78 15.70
N ILE A 122 -2.57 -7.31 16.20
CA ILE A 122 -1.25 -7.04 15.65
C ILE A 122 -0.89 -8.15 14.67
N THR A 123 -0.61 -7.79 13.43
CA THR A 123 -0.16 -8.71 12.38
C THR A 123 1.25 -8.35 11.92
N ALA A 124 1.98 -9.33 11.43
CA ALA A 124 3.21 -9.06 10.70
C ALA A 124 2.86 -8.62 9.28
N GLY A 125 3.37 -7.48 8.86
CA GLY A 125 3.42 -7.06 7.46
C GLY A 125 4.57 -7.75 6.73
N ASP A 126 5.49 -6.96 6.18
CA ASP A 126 6.69 -7.48 5.54
C ASP A 126 7.79 -7.77 6.58
N VAL A 127 8.35 -8.99 6.54
CA VAL A 127 9.46 -9.43 7.40
C VAL A 127 10.48 -10.15 6.52
N TRP A 128 11.56 -9.47 6.17
CA TRP A 128 12.51 -10.00 5.21
C TRP A 128 13.94 -9.55 5.47
N VAL A 129 14.88 -10.29 4.88
CA VAL A 129 16.28 -9.90 4.74
C VAL A 129 16.58 -9.68 3.27
N GLU A 130 17.31 -8.62 2.97
CA GLU A 130 17.70 -8.26 1.63
C GLU A 130 19.22 -8.11 1.54
N TRP A 131 19.74 -8.61 0.43
CA TRP A 131 21.02 -8.22 -0.10
C TRP A 131 20.80 -7.42 -1.39
N SER A 132 21.42 -6.24 -1.49
CA SER A 132 21.31 -5.41 -2.68
C SER A 132 22.61 -4.69 -3.02
N ASP A 133 22.90 -4.59 -4.29
CA ASP A 133 23.91 -3.69 -4.84
C ASP A 133 23.24 -2.60 -5.71
N GLN A 134 24.01 -1.91 -6.53
CA GLN A 134 23.47 -0.83 -7.38
C GLN A 134 22.45 -1.28 -8.41
N ARG A 135 22.41 -2.55 -8.77
CA ARG A 135 21.62 -3.08 -9.88
C ARG A 135 20.78 -4.29 -9.51
N THR A 136 21.20 -5.02 -8.50
CA THR A 136 20.59 -6.29 -8.12
C THR A 136 20.11 -6.22 -6.68
N GLY A 137 18.87 -6.62 -6.44
CA GLY A 137 18.31 -6.84 -5.11
C GLY A 137 17.81 -8.28 -4.98
N ILE A 138 18.05 -8.92 -3.84
CA ILE A 138 17.50 -10.24 -3.52
C ILE A 138 16.92 -10.18 -2.13
N ILE A 139 15.62 -10.44 -2.04
CA ILE A 139 14.86 -10.50 -0.78
C ILE A 139 14.55 -11.96 -0.45
N GLY A 140 14.65 -12.32 0.83
CA GLY A 140 14.14 -13.58 1.36
C GLY A 140 13.34 -13.35 2.62
N GLY A 141 12.13 -13.92 2.70
CA GLY A 141 11.23 -13.78 3.84
C GLY A 141 9.78 -13.57 3.45
N ARG A 142 9.06 -12.81 4.28
CA ARG A 142 7.67 -12.42 4.05
C ARG A 142 7.63 -11.04 3.40
N PHE A 143 7.03 -10.94 2.23
CA PHE A 143 7.02 -9.73 1.43
C PHE A 143 5.70 -9.50 0.69
N THR A 144 5.52 -8.30 0.16
CA THR A 144 4.43 -7.92 -0.75
C THR A 144 4.92 -8.00 -2.18
N ALA A 145 4.17 -8.68 -3.06
CA ALA A 145 4.51 -8.77 -4.48
C ALA A 145 4.37 -7.41 -5.17
N PRO A 146 5.32 -7.02 -6.04
CA PRO A 146 5.20 -5.83 -6.88
C PRO A 146 4.23 -6.07 -8.06
N PHE A 147 2.95 -6.29 -7.74
CA PHE A 147 1.87 -6.55 -8.67
C PHE A 147 0.83 -5.45 -8.54
N GLY A 148 0.61 -4.69 -9.62
CA GLY A 148 -0.23 -3.51 -9.62
C GLY A 148 0.48 -2.21 -9.22
N ILE A 149 0.04 -1.09 -9.78
CA ILE A 149 0.52 0.26 -9.45
C ILE A 149 -0.52 1.03 -8.61
N ALA A 150 -1.81 0.79 -8.81
CA ALA A 150 -2.88 1.47 -8.09
C ALA A 150 -2.80 1.27 -6.56
N PRO A 151 -2.49 0.06 -6.02
CA PRO A 151 -2.33 -0.14 -4.58
C PRO A 151 -1.28 0.77 -3.93
N LEU A 152 -0.32 1.24 -4.72
CA LEU A 152 0.83 2.01 -4.25
C LEU A 152 0.63 3.53 -4.39
N VAL A 153 -0.27 3.97 -5.27
CA VAL A 153 -0.40 5.36 -5.70
C VAL A 153 -1.68 6.02 -5.21
N LEU A 154 -2.77 5.27 -5.11
CA LEU A 154 -4.07 5.81 -4.71
C LEU A 154 -4.12 6.19 -3.23
N PRO A 155 -4.37 7.48 -2.89
CA PRO A 155 -4.25 7.97 -1.53
C PRO A 155 -5.59 8.02 -0.76
N GLY A 156 -6.71 7.81 -1.43
CA GLY A 156 -8.05 8.08 -0.90
C GLY A 156 -8.53 7.07 0.13
N VAL A 157 -9.43 7.52 1.00
CA VAL A 157 -9.98 6.70 2.11
C VAL A 157 -10.63 5.40 1.62
N PHE A 158 -11.24 5.42 0.44
CA PHE A 158 -11.96 4.27 -0.13
C PHE A 158 -11.42 3.80 -1.49
N ASP A 159 -10.35 4.43 -1.99
CA ASP A 159 -9.80 4.14 -3.33
C ASP A 159 -9.34 2.70 -3.48
N THR A 160 -8.95 2.09 -2.37
CA THR A 160 -8.42 0.73 -2.34
C THR A 160 -9.48 -0.35 -2.23
N ASN A 161 -10.79 -0.03 -2.17
CA ASN A 161 -11.85 -1.04 -1.99
C ASN A 161 -11.81 -2.16 -3.04
N PHE A 162 -11.61 -1.83 -4.34
CA PHE A 162 -11.45 -2.86 -5.37
C PHE A 162 -9.99 -3.27 -5.57
N VAL A 163 -9.08 -2.34 -5.38
CA VAL A 163 -7.64 -2.51 -5.56
C VAL A 163 -7.06 -3.54 -4.57
N ASN A 164 -7.59 -3.61 -3.35
CA ASN A 164 -7.19 -4.61 -2.35
C ASN A 164 -7.42 -6.06 -2.81
N ASN A 165 -8.32 -6.30 -3.78
CA ASN A 165 -8.57 -7.63 -4.31
C ASN A 165 -7.39 -8.19 -5.13
N TYR A 166 -6.44 -7.33 -5.54
CA TYR A 166 -5.25 -7.74 -6.27
C TYR A 166 -3.93 -7.20 -5.69
N SER A 167 -3.97 -6.70 -4.46
CA SER A 167 -2.78 -6.37 -3.69
C SER A 167 -2.34 -7.59 -2.88
N PHE A 168 -1.22 -8.20 -3.24
CA PHE A 168 -0.76 -9.46 -2.66
C PHE A 168 0.36 -9.22 -1.65
N GLY A 169 -0.03 -9.03 -0.38
CA GLY A 169 0.87 -9.04 0.77
C GLY A 169 0.96 -10.40 1.44
N GLY A 170 1.93 -10.55 2.35
CA GLY A 170 2.05 -11.76 3.15
C GLY A 170 2.51 -13.00 2.37
N LEU A 171 3.33 -12.82 1.34
CA LEU A 171 3.93 -13.90 0.57
C LEU A 171 5.25 -14.33 1.22
N MET A 172 5.44 -15.63 1.42
CA MET A 172 6.65 -16.19 1.99
C MET A 172 7.51 -16.82 0.89
N GLY A 173 8.75 -16.32 0.71
CA GLY A 173 9.60 -16.84 -0.35
C GLY A 173 10.79 -15.93 -0.66
N GLY A 174 11.07 -15.75 -1.95
CA GLY A 174 12.17 -14.91 -2.43
C GLY A 174 11.75 -14.06 -3.62
N LEU A 175 12.26 -12.82 -3.66
CA LEU A 175 12.09 -11.87 -4.75
C LEU A 175 13.48 -11.40 -5.21
N GLY A 176 13.74 -11.49 -6.51
CA GLY A 176 14.92 -10.93 -7.15
C GLY A 176 14.53 -9.74 -8.03
N THR A 177 15.32 -8.68 -7.98
CA THR A 177 15.17 -7.49 -8.81
C THR A 177 16.47 -7.21 -9.56
N LEU A 178 16.37 -6.94 -10.85
CA LEU A 178 17.47 -6.46 -11.67
C LEU A 178 17.09 -5.09 -12.23
N SER A 179 17.80 -4.04 -11.84
CA SER A 179 17.54 -2.67 -12.25
C SER A 179 18.63 -2.08 -13.13
N THR A 180 18.25 -1.17 -14.00
CA THR A 180 19.13 -0.40 -14.87
C THR A 180 18.53 0.97 -15.15
N GLY A 181 19.38 1.89 -15.60
CA GLY A 181 18.97 3.26 -15.92
C GLY A 181 19.56 4.28 -14.97
N ASP A 182 19.17 5.52 -15.18
CA ASP A 182 19.60 6.69 -14.42
C ASP A 182 18.48 7.75 -14.39
N GLU A 183 18.71 8.88 -13.73
CA GLU A 183 17.75 9.97 -13.64
C GLU A 183 17.37 10.57 -15.00
N GLY A 184 18.26 10.53 -16.00
CA GLY A 184 18.03 11.08 -17.34
C GLY A 184 17.33 10.13 -18.29
N GLY A 185 17.51 8.82 -18.12
CA GLY A 185 16.95 7.75 -18.96
C GLY A 185 15.73 7.05 -18.34
N GLY A 186 15.44 7.34 -17.07
CA GLY A 186 14.47 6.58 -16.28
C GLY A 186 15.11 5.34 -15.68
N ILE A 187 14.43 4.80 -14.67
CA ILE A 187 14.86 3.59 -13.96
C ILE A 187 13.93 2.45 -14.38
N HIS A 188 14.53 1.36 -14.78
CA HIS A 188 13.84 0.17 -15.26
C HIS A 188 14.22 -1.02 -14.39
N ALA A 189 13.26 -1.79 -13.92
CA ALA A 189 13.47 -2.97 -13.10
C ALA A 189 12.72 -4.18 -13.65
N LEU A 190 13.40 -5.33 -13.68
CA LEU A 190 12.79 -6.63 -13.87
C LEU A 190 12.72 -7.33 -12.52
N ASN A 191 11.55 -7.81 -12.17
CA ASN A 191 11.25 -8.48 -10.92
C ASN A 191 10.90 -9.94 -11.20
N ALA A 192 11.40 -10.87 -10.38
CA ALA A 192 11.01 -12.27 -10.41
C ALA A 192 10.89 -12.79 -8.98
N ALA A 193 9.79 -13.43 -8.65
CA ALA A 193 9.55 -13.99 -7.32
C ALA A 193 9.13 -15.45 -7.40
N PHE A 194 9.52 -16.23 -6.35
CA PHE A 194 9.00 -17.55 -6.06
C PHE A 194 8.52 -17.55 -4.62
N PHE A 195 7.28 -17.99 -4.39
CA PHE A 195 6.63 -17.84 -3.10
C PHE A 195 5.50 -18.83 -2.87
N GLY A 196 5.02 -18.89 -1.64
CA GLY A 196 3.71 -19.39 -1.23
C GLY A 196 3.01 -18.34 -0.39
N VAL A 197 1.72 -18.47 -0.17
CA VAL A 197 1.01 -17.64 0.82
C VAL A 197 1.48 -18.04 2.21
N ASP A 198 1.73 -17.05 3.07
CA ASP A 198 2.21 -17.30 4.43
C ASP A 198 1.15 -18.03 5.25
N THR A 199 1.49 -19.23 5.73
CA THR A 199 0.69 -20.07 6.62
C THR A 199 1.39 -20.29 7.96
N THR A 200 2.42 -19.51 8.27
CA THR A 200 3.18 -19.57 9.51
C THR A 200 2.52 -18.72 10.61
N PHE A 201 3.08 -18.76 11.81
CA PHE A 201 2.64 -17.91 12.93
C PHE A 201 2.71 -16.39 12.63
N LEU A 202 3.45 -15.96 11.60
CA LEU A 202 3.50 -14.56 11.17
C LEU A 202 2.20 -14.11 10.47
N ALA A 203 1.44 -15.07 9.91
CA ALA A 203 0.12 -14.78 9.34
C ALA A 203 -0.96 -14.66 10.44
N ASP A 204 -0.71 -15.22 11.62
CA ASP A 204 -1.64 -15.15 12.75
C ASP A 204 -1.56 -13.77 13.41
N GLY A 205 -2.70 -13.16 13.69
CA GLY A 205 -2.76 -11.93 14.48
C GLY A 205 -2.51 -12.21 15.97
N ILE A 206 -1.73 -11.35 16.62
CA ILE A 206 -1.64 -11.33 18.09
C ILE A 206 -2.89 -10.60 18.62
N PHE A 207 -3.57 -11.19 19.59
CA PHE A 207 -4.86 -10.72 20.15
C PHE A 207 -6.07 -10.88 19.22
N ALA A 208 -5.95 -11.67 18.15
CA ALA A 208 -7.03 -12.01 17.24
C ALA A 208 -7.13 -13.52 17.06
N SER A 209 -8.25 -13.98 16.54
CA SER A 209 -8.40 -15.39 16.18
C SER A 209 -7.43 -15.74 15.04
N PRO A 210 -6.71 -16.88 15.12
CA PRO A 210 -5.82 -17.28 14.04
C PRO A 210 -6.57 -17.37 12.71
N ALA A 211 -6.06 -16.68 11.68
CA ALA A 211 -6.57 -16.85 10.35
C ALA A 211 -6.14 -18.23 9.82
N THR A 212 -7.08 -18.99 9.27
CA THR A 212 -6.73 -20.18 8.51
C THR A 212 -6.64 -19.78 7.04
N PRO A 213 -5.44 -19.57 6.48
CA PRO A 213 -5.31 -19.19 5.09
C PRO A 213 -5.95 -20.24 4.19
N SER A 214 -6.75 -19.76 3.24
CA SER A 214 -7.40 -20.58 2.21
C SER A 214 -7.27 -19.88 0.86
N GLY A 215 -7.43 -20.66 -0.20
CA GLY A 215 -7.31 -20.13 -1.56
C GLY A 215 -5.99 -20.49 -2.25
N PRO A 216 -5.75 -19.94 -3.45
CA PRO A 216 -4.57 -20.25 -4.25
C PRO A 216 -3.26 -19.95 -3.51
N GLY A 217 -2.23 -20.80 -3.69
CA GLY A 217 -0.92 -20.65 -3.08
C GLY A 217 -0.82 -21.02 -1.60
N THR A 218 -1.91 -21.50 -0.97
CA THR A 218 -1.92 -21.91 0.46
C THR A 218 -1.60 -23.40 0.66
N GLY A 219 -1.09 -24.08 -0.37
CA GLY A 219 -0.72 -25.50 -0.32
C GLY A 219 0.49 -25.83 0.58
N GLY A 220 1.12 -24.81 1.19
CA GLY A 220 2.26 -24.95 2.10
C GLY A 220 3.60 -25.12 1.39
N GLY A 221 3.65 -24.95 0.07
CA GLY A 221 4.85 -24.99 -0.77
C GLY A 221 5.22 -23.64 -1.36
N VAL A 222 6.41 -23.56 -1.97
CA VAL A 222 6.87 -22.42 -2.80
C VAL A 222 6.61 -22.82 -4.26
N ASP A 223 5.34 -22.84 -4.65
CA ASP A 223 4.86 -23.30 -5.96
C ASP A 223 4.23 -22.17 -6.80
N SER A 224 4.19 -20.99 -6.22
CA SER A 224 3.73 -19.77 -6.87
C SER A 224 4.90 -18.97 -7.40
N TRP A 225 4.68 -18.19 -8.47
CA TRP A 225 5.73 -17.35 -9.02
C TRP A 225 5.17 -16.10 -9.70
N MET A 226 6.03 -15.09 -9.84
CA MET A 226 5.71 -13.85 -10.52
C MET A 226 6.91 -13.42 -11.37
N ILE A 227 6.62 -12.77 -12.48
CA ILE A 227 7.57 -11.98 -13.25
C ILE A 227 6.93 -10.64 -13.57
N GLY A 228 7.70 -9.55 -13.46
CA GLY A 228 7.19 -8.22 -13.72
C GLY A 228 8.27 -7.27 -14.22
N TYR A 229 7.81 -6.21 -14.84
CA TYR A 229 8.61 -5.06 -15.23
C TYR A 229 8.00 -3.81 -14.57
N SER A 230 8.86 -3.00 -13.96
CA SER A 230 8.50 -1.70 -13.43
C SER A 230 9.43 -0.64 -14.02
N GLY A 231 8.88 0.50 -14.40
CA GLY A 231 9.64 1.64 -14.89
C GLY A 231 9.23 2.92 -14.19
N VAL A 232 10.19 3.77 -13.85
CA VAL A 232 9.96 5.05 -13.15
C VAL A 232 10.75 6.15 -13.83
N ASN A 233 10.16 7.35 -13.87
CA ASN A 233 10.76 8.54 -14.49
C ASN A 233 11.14 8.31 -15.96
N ILE A 234 10.29 7.60 -16.72
CA ILE A 234 10.56 7.29 -18.13
C ILE A 234 10.37 8.55 -18.97
N PRO A 235 11.44 9.13 -19.57
CA PRO A 235 11.38 10.44 -20.22
C PRO A 235 10.72 10.43 -21.60
N LEU A 236 10.44 9.27 -22.19
CA LEU A 236 10.02 9.09 -23.58
C LEU A 236 8.74 9.85 -23.97
N LEU A 237 7.82 10.01 -23.01
CA LEU A 237 6.58 10.77 -23.20
C LEU A 237 6.42 11.84 -22.11
N PHE A 238 6.79 11.52 -20.87
CA PHE A 238 6.59 12.36 -19.70
C PHE A 238 7.67 12.07 -18.64
N PRO A 239 8.36 13.09 -18.08
CA PRO A 239 9.51 12.92 -17.19
C PRO A 239 9.23 12.14 -15.89
N THR A 240 7.96 11.97 -15.51
CA THR A 240 7.54 11.32 -14.26
C THR A 240 6.66 10.10 -14.50
N LEU A 241 6.66 9.58 -15.75
CA LEU A 241 5.86 8.40 -16.10
C LEU A 241 6.38 7.18 -15.33
N GLN A 242 5.45 6.49 -14.69
CA GLN A 242 5.65 5.18 -14.08
C GLN A 242 4.80 4.15 -14.81
N VAL A 243 5.33 2.98 -14.99
CA VAL A 243 4.64 1.85 -15.61
C VAL A 243 4.88 0.59 -14.79
N ASN A 244 3.88 -0.27 -14.72
CA ASN A 244 4.00 -1.62 -14.20
C ASN A 244 3.35 -2.59 -15.18
N VAL A 245 4.01 -3.72 -15.41
CA VAL A 245 3.43 -4.85 -16.14
C VAL A 245 3.90 -6.11 -15.44
N ALA A 246 2.99 -6.93 -14.97
CA ALA A 246 3.34 -8.14 -14.25
C ALA A 246 2.44 -9.32 -14.63
N TYR A 247 2.98 -10.51 -14.47
CA TYR A 247 2.25 -11.76 -14.52
C TYR A 247 2.55 -12.57 -13.27
N ILE A 248 1.51 -13.09 -12.64
CA ILE A 248 1.58 -13.86 -11.41
C ILE A 248 0.85 -15.20 -11.58
N ASN A 249 1.40 -16.25 -11.02
CA ASN A 249 0.77 -17.56 -10.95
C ASN A 249 0.82 -18.07 -9.53
N PHE A 250 -0.34 -18.33 -8.96
CA PHE A 250 -0.47 -18.98 -7.68
C PHE A 250 -0.63 -20.48 -7.89
N GLY A 251 0.13 -21.27 -7.13
CA GLY A 251 -0.03 -22.70 -7.06
C GLY A 251 -1.38 -23.12 -6.48
N ASP A 252 -1.58 -24.43 -6.40
CA ASP A 252 -2.78 -24.99 -5.77
C ASP A 252 -2.86 -24.60 -4.28
N GLY A 253 -4.05 -24.66 -3.71
CA GLY A 253 -4.23 -24.28 -2.32
C GLY A 253 -5.41 -24.97 -1.64
N VAL A 254 -5.55 -24.72 -0.35
CA VAL A 254 -6.64 -25.26 0.46
C VAL A 254 -7.97 -24.71 -0.05
N GLY A 255 -8.84 -25.59 -0.56
CA GLY A 255 -10.12 -25.21 -1.15
C GLY A 255 -10.03 -24.58 -2.56
N ALA A 256 -8.84 -24.54 -3.15
CA ALA A 256 -8.56 -23.94 -4.46
C ALA A 256 -7.86 -24.98 -5.37
N PRO A 257 -8.60 -25.87 -6.03
CA PRO A 257 -8.00 -26.95 -6.83
C PRO A 257 -7.41 -26.50 -8.17
N ALA A 258 -7.69 -25.28 -8.61
CA ALA A 258 -7.13 -24.70 -9.83
C ALA A 258 -6.10 -23.62 -9.51
N GLN A 259 -5.02 -23.57 -10.27
CA GLN A 259 -4.02 -22.50 -10.18
C GLN A 259 -4.63 -21.18 -10.67
N GLN A 260 -4.55 -20.15 -9.83
CA GLN A 260 -4.95 -18.81 -10.23
C GLN A 260 -3.80 -18.14 -10.97
N GLN A 261 -4.12 -17.54 -12.11
CA GLN A 261 -3.17 -16.75 -12.89
C GLN A 261 -3.64 -15.30 -12.94
N GLY A 262 -2.71 -14.37 -12.93
CA GLY A 262 -3.01 -12.95 -13.00
C GLY A 262 -2.09 -12.20 -13.96
N PHE A 263 -2.64 -11.20 -14.62
CA PHE A 263 -1.92 -10.23 -15.43
C PHE A 263 -2.29 -8.83 -14.98
N ASP A 264 -1.29 -7.97 -14.87
CA ASP A 264 -1.42 -6.55 -14.55
C ASP A 264 -0.72 -5.71 -15.62
N ALA A 265 -1.33 -4.58 -15.96
CA ALA A 265 -0.70 -3.52 -16.74
C ALA A 265 -1.26 -2.17 -16.33
N GLY A 266 -0.40 -1.31 -15.84
CA GLY A 266 -0.80 0.01 -15.38
C GLY A 266 0.24 1.10 -15.63
N PHE A 267 -0.21 2.33 -15.58
CA PHE A 267 0.67 3.48 -15.57
C PHE A 267 0.14 4.58 -14.64
N TYR A 268 1.05 5.34 -14.12
CA TYR A 268 0.81 6.59 -13.40
C TYR A 268 1.73 7.67 -13.96
N TRP A 269 1.18 8.84 -14.17
CA TRP A 269 1.94 9.96 -14.66
C TRP A 269 1.65 11.20 -13.82
N GLN A 270 2.66 11.79 -13.21
CA GLN A 270 2.52 13.02 -12.45
C GLN A 270 3.07 14.21 -13.26
N TYR A 271 2.21 15.14 -13.61
CA TYR A 271 2.59 16.39 -14.26
C TYR A 271 2.65 17.52 -13.25
N VAL A 272 3.82 18.15 -13.14
CA VAL A 272 4.04 19.33 -12.31
C VAL A 272 3.76 20.57 -13.16
N ILE A 273 2.73 21.35 -12.77
CA ILE A 273 2.27 22.51 -13.54
C ILE A 273 3.02 23.77 -13.12
N ASP A 274 3.26 23.94 -11.82
CA ASP A 274 3.98 25.08 -11.28
C ASP A 274 4.87 24.59 -10.13
N ASN A 275 6.15 24.94 -10.24
CA ASN A 275 7.14 24.73 -9.21
C ASN A 275 7.97 26.02 -9.15
N ASP A 276 7.73 26.85 -8.14
CA ASP A 276 8.44 28.12 -7.96
C ASP A 276 9.92 27.95 -7.58
N GLY A 277 10.41 26.71 -7.56
CA GLY A 277 11.80 26.35 -7.29
C GLY A 277 12.23 26.58 -5.85
N THR A 278 11.29 26.88 -4.96
CA THR A 278 11.58 27.01 -3.53
C THR A 278 11.27 25.68 -2.84
N ASP A 279 12.30 25.01 -2.31
CA ASP A 279 12.15 23.79 -1.48
C ASP A 279 11.58 24.09 -0.08
N THR A 280 10.76 25.13 0.05
CA THR A 280 10.15 25.51 1.32
C THR A 280 8.74 24.95 1.43
N LEU A 281 8.28 24.74 2.66
CA LEU A 281 6.91 24.30 2.97
C LEU A 281 5.81 25.23 2.42
N ASP A 282 6.19 26.44 1.99
CA ASP A 282 5.31 27.45 1.38
C ASP A 282 5.32 27.42 -0.16
N ALA A 283 6.09 26.50 -0.79
CA ALA A 283 6.14 26.39 -2.24
C ALA A 283 4.75 26.01 -2.79
N LYS A 284 4.26 26.82 -3.72
CA LYS A 284 3.03 26.52 -4.46
C LYS A 284 3.29 25.41 -5.48
N TYR A 285 3.41 24.21 -4.98
CA TYR A 285 3.53 23.03 -5.83
C TYR A 285 2.14 22.64 -6.33
N TRP A 286 1.95 22.65 -7.64
CA TRP A 286 0.75 22.13 -8.27
C TRP A 286 1.09 20.97 -9.17
N SER A 287 0.49 19.81 -8.90
CA SER A 287 0.63 18.64 -9.75
C SER A 287 -0.72 17.99 -10.02
N ILE A 288 -0.79 17.32 -11.16
CA ILE A 288 -1.91 16.50 -11.57
C ILE A 288 -1.38 15.16 -12.05
N GLY A 289 -1.99 14.05 -11.60
CA GLY A 289 -1.52 12.69 -11.89
C GLY A 289 -2.65 11.77 -12.30
N PRO A 290 -2.86 11.50 -13.61
CA PRO A 290 -3.72 10.43 -14.06
C PRO A 290 -3.06 9.06 -13.83
N LEU A 291 -3.90 8.11 -13.42
CA LEU A 291 -3.57 6.70 -13.23
C LEU A 291 -4.53 5.85 -14.07
N PHE A 292 -4.01 4.82 -14.67
CA PHE A 292 -4.80 3.75 -15.27
C PHE A 292 -4.17 2.40 -14.93
N GLU A 293 -4.99 1.43 -14.58
CA GLU A 293 -4.59 0.05 -14.37
C GLU A 293 -5.64 -0.92 -14.86
N TYR A 294 -5.18 -1.99 -15.49
CA TYR A 294 -5.96 -3.15 -15.89
C TYR A 294 -5.38 -4.39 -15.25
N VAL A 295 -6.22 -5.16 -14.55
CA VAL A 295 -5.84 -6.44 -13.95
C VAL A 295 -6.84 -7.50 -14.39
N ARG A 296 -6.34 -8.69 -14.74
CA ARG A 296 -7.16 -9.85 -15.04
C ARG A 296 -6.65 -11.07 -14.32
N PHE A 297 -7.58 -11.84 -13.75
CA PHE A 297 -7.33 -13.16 -13.21
C PHE A 297 -8.10 -14.22 -13.95
N TRP A 298 -7.46 -15.34 -14.16
CA TRP A 298 -8.04 -16.60 -14.62
C TRP A 298 -8.05 -17.58 -13.45
N ASN A 299 -9.09 -18.40 -13.35
CA ASN A 299 -9.33 -19.31 -12.23
C ASN A 299 -9.34 -18.57 -10.88
N THR A 300 -10.03 -17.44 -10.83
CA THR A 300 -10.08 -16.58 -9.64
C THR A 300 -10.47 -17.36 -8.40
N ASN A 301 -9.75 -17.14 -7.30
CA ASN A 301 -9.88 -17.87 -6.04
C ASN A 301 -9.66 -19.39 -6.17
N GLY A 302 -8.96 -19.85 -7.23
CA GLY A 302 -8.71 -21.25 -7.50
C GLY A 302 -9.93 -22.02 -7.98
N VAL A 303 -10.96 -21.35 -8.46
CA VAL A 303 -12.14 -21.94 -9.09
C VAL A 303 -11.90 -22.03 -10.59
N ALA A 304 -11.93 -23.27 -11.15
CA ALA A 304 -11.72 -23.46 -12.57
C ALA A 304 -12.75 -22.69 -13.41
N ASP A 305 -12.28 -22.07 -14.49
CA ASP A 305 -13.07 -21.25 -15.40
C ASP A 305 -13.75 -20.01 -14.76
N ALA A 306 -13.34 -19.61 -13.55
CA ALA A 306 -13.77 -18.35 -12.94
C ALA A 306 -12.80 -17.24 -13.33
N ASP A 307 -13.29 -16.16 -13.89
CA ASP A 307 -12.50 -15.00 -14.32
C ASP A 307 -12.86 -13.75 -13.51
N ALA A 308 -11.88 -12.88 -13.28
CA ALA A 308 -12.09 -11.55 -12.74
C ALA A 308 -11.29 -10.51 -13.54
N GLU A 309 -11.93 -9.41 -13.87
CA GLU A 309 -11.29 -8.27 -14.52
C GLU A 309 -11.51 -7.00 -13.70
N TYR A 310 -10.46 -6.18 -13.58
CA TYR A 310 -10.49 -4.92 -12.87
C TYR A 310 -9.97 -3.82 -13.78
N TYR A 311 -10.65 -2.70 -13.79
CA TYR A 311 -10.23 -1.46 -14.45
C TYR A 311 -10.25 -0.36 -13.41
N THR A 312 -9.12 0.29 -13.20
CA THR A 312 -8.99 1.40 -12.25
C THR A 312 -8.51 2.64 -12.99
N PHE A 313 -9.23 3.74 -12.83
CA PHE A 313 -8.84 5.06 -13.31
C PHE A 313 -8.77 5.99 -12.11
N GLY A 314 -7.64 6.62 -11.92
CA GLY A 314 -7.41 7.59 -10.85
C GLY A 314 -7.00 8.95 -11.40
N LEU A 315 -7.40 10.01 -10.73
CA LEU A 315 -6.89 11.35 -10.94
C LEU A 315 -6.51 11.94 -9.60
N ILE A 316 -5.23 12.21 -9.40
CA ILE A 316 -4.67 12.75 -8.17
C ILE A 316 -4.17 14.15 -8.44
N THR A 317 -4.49 15.12 -7.60
CA THR A 317 -3.99 16.49 -7.70
C THR A 317 -3.49 16.98 -6.35
N ASN A 318 -2.37 17.71 -6.36
CA ASN A 318 -1.82 18.34 -5.18
C ASN A 318 -1.66 19.83 -5.46
N TYR A 319 -2.01 20.67 -4.48
CA TYR A 319 -1.80 22.12 -4.52
C TYR A 319 -1.35 22.63 -3.15
N GLY A 320 -0.07 22.92 -3.01
CA GLY A 320 0.52 23.24 -1.71
C GLY A 320 0.27 22.10 -0.71
N ASN A 321 -0.39 22.41 0.40
CA ASN A 321 -0.75 21.43 1.42
C ASN A 321 -2.06 20.66 1.12
N TRP A 322 -2.76 20.98 0.04
CA TRP A 322 -4.00 20.32 -0.33
C TRP A 322 -3.73 19.16 -1.28
N GLN A 323 -4.45 18.09 -1.08
CA GLN A 323 -4.53 16.93 -1.95
C GLN A 323 -6.00 16.66 -2.27
N ALA A 324 -6.30 16.36 -3.52
CA ALA A 324 -7.61 15.85 -3.91
C ALA A 324 -7.43 14.73 -4.92
N ASP A 325 -8.30 13.75 -4.86
CA ASP A 325 -8.31 12.64 -5.80
C ASP A 325 -9.73 12.17 -6.11
N ALA A 326 -9.86 11.52 -7.25
CA ALA A 326 -11.07 10.81 -7.64
C ALA A 326 -10.67 9.51 -8.34
N THR A 327 -11.37 8.42 -8.00
CA THR A 327 -11.12 7.09 -8.58
C THR A 327 -12.41 6.50 -9.12
N LEU A 328 -12.30 5.86 -10.28
CA LEU A 328 -13.31 5.03 -10.89
C LEU A 328 -12.79 3.60 -10.97
N GLY A 329 -13.51 2.65 -10.40
CA GLY A 329 -13.22 1.23 -10.44
C GLY A 329 -14.35 0.44 -11.10
N TRP A 330 -14.02 -0.48 -11.99
CA TRP A 330 -14.93 -1.52 -12.49
C TRP A 330 -14.33 -2.87 -12.19
N GLN A 331 -15.19 -3.76 -11.73
CA GLN A 331 -14.87 -5.15 -11.52
C GLN A 331 -15.91 -6.01 -12.22
N ASN A 332 -15.46 -6.88 -13.10
CA ASN A 332 -16.30 -7.91 -13.73
C ASN A 332 -15.87 -9.26 -13.15
N LEU A 333 -16.84 -10.00 -12.61
CA LEU A 333 -16.64 -11.33 -12.05
C LEU A 333 -17.51 -12.32 -12.82
N ASP A 334 -16.87 -13.32 -13.42
CA ASP A 334 -17.53 -14.44 -14.07
C ASP A 334 -17.16 -15.74 -13.33
N THR A 335 -18.17 -16.37 -12.72
CA THR A 335 -17.98 -17.61 -11.96
C THR A 335 -18.91 -18.67 -12.52
N PRO A 336 -18.41 -19.86 -12.85
CA PRO A 336 -19.22 -20.92 -13.42
C PRO A 336 -20.44 -21.26 -12.55
N GLY A 337 -21.59 -21.27 -13.20
CA GLY A 337 -22.87 -21.58 -12.52
C GLY A 337 -23.52 -20.41 -11.78
N SER A 338 -22.93 -19.23 -11.80
CA SER A 338 -23.50 -17.99 -11.27
C SER A 338 -23.66 -16.95 -12.37
N PRO A 339 -24.62 -16.02 -12.28
CA PRO A 339 -24.66 -14.87 -13.19
C PRO A 339 -23.38 -14.04 -13.08
N ALA A 340 -22.86 -13.56 -14.19
CA ALA A 340 -21.77 -12.60 -14.18
C ALA A 340 -22.17 -11.35 -13.40
N GLN A 341 -21.21 -10.79 -12.65
CA GLN A 341 -21.42 -9.61 -11.80
C GLN A 341 -20.55 -8.47 -12.33
N ASP A 342 -21.20 -7.36 -12.61
CA ASP A 342 -20.55 -6.08 -12.93
C ASP A 342 -20.64 -5.19 -11.68
N ASN A 343 -19.50 -4.91 -11.07
CA ASN A 343 -19.43 -4.07 -9.89
C ASN A 343 -18.78 -2.72 -10.27
N PHE A 344 -19.20 -1.67 -9.61
CA PHE A 344 -18.72 -0.32 -9.87
C PHE A 344 -18.37 0.41 -8.59
N LEU A 345 -17.27 1.19 -8.62
CA LEU A 345 -16.80 2.06 -7.55
C LEU A 345 -16.53 3.45 -8.11
N PHE A 346 -17.03 4.46 -7.43
CA PHE A 346 -16.59 5.85 -7.57
C PHE A 346 -16.18 6.39 -6.21
N THR A 347 -15.01 7.00 -6.13
CA THR A 347 -14.54 7.70 -4.93
C THR A 347 -14.16 9.13 -5.25
N ALA A 348 -14.25 9.99 -4.24
CA ALA A 348 -13.74 11.35 -4.29
C ALA A 348 -13.25 11.76 -2.89
N ASN A 349 -12.03 12.25 -2.81
CA ASN A 349 -11.37 12.56 -1.55
C ASN A 349 -10.74 13.95 -1.60
N VAL A 350 -10.69 14.60 -0.44
CA VAL A 350 -9.96 15.86 -0.23
C VAL A 350 -9.17 15.75 1.07
N GLY A 351 -7.91 16.08 1.03
CA GLY A 351 -6.99 16.03 2.16
C GLY A 351 -6.21 17.33 2.35
N TYR A 352 -5.74 17.52 3.57
CA TYR A 352 -4.89 18.63 3.95
C TYR A 352 -3.71 18.16 4.81
N ASN A 353 -2.49 18.47 4.38
CA ASN A 353 -1.25 18.19 5.10
C ASN A 353 -1.01 19.29 6.13
N PHE A 354 -1.12 18.95 7.42
CA PHE A 354 -1.17 19.98 8.49
C PHE A 354 0.16 20.13 9.26
N PHE A 355 1.00 19.09 9.37
CA PHE A 355 2.33 19.12 9.99
C PHE A 355 3.44 18.64 9.03
N GLY A 356 3.40 19.07 7.78
CA GLY A 356 4.30 18.63 6.73
C GLY A 356 3.65 17.60 5.80
N PRO A 357 4.35 17.19 4.74
CA PRO A 357 3.77 16.48 3.60
C PRO A 357 3.26 15.06 3.91
N GLN A 358 3.55 14.55 5.10
CA GLN A 358 3.15 13.21 5.49
C GLN A 358 2.00 13.17 6.52
N SER A 359 1.65 14.30 7.15
CA SER A 359 0.55 14.38 8.12
C SER A 359 -0.72 14.81 7.42
N LEU A 360 -1.59 13.87 7.12
CA LEU A 360 -2.76 14.08 6.27
C LEU A 360 -4.06 13.94 7.07
N LEU A 361 -4.90 14.97 7.03
CA LEU A 361 -6.32 14.86 7.35
C LEU A 361 -7.09 14.76 6.04
N GLN A 362 -7.85 13.69 5.85
CA GLN A 362 -8.58 13.44 4.62
C GLN A 362 -10.04 13.13 4.90
N VAL A 363 -10.91 13.59 4.00
CA VAL A 363 -12.35 13.26 3.97
C VAL A 363 -12.65 12.68 2.61
N GLY A 364 -13.37 11.56 2.60
CA GLY A 364 -13.72 10.83 1.39
C GLY A 364 -15.20 10.48 1.31
N TYR A 365 -15.65 10.32 0.08
CA TYR A 365 -16.94 9.76 -0.27
C TYR A 365 -16.74 8.63 -1.25
N ALA A 366 -17.50 7.53 -1.08
CA ALA A 366 -17.59 6.47 -2.06
C ALA A 366 -19.05 6.16 -2.41
N TYR A 367 -19.26 5.87 -3.68
CA TYR A 367 -20.43 5.18 -4.21
C TYR A 367 -19.94 3.82 -4.72
N GLN A 368 -20.52 2.77 -4.21
CA GLN A 368 -20.16 1.41 -4.58
C GLN A 368 -21.41 0.63 -4.93
N GLU A 369 -21.38 -0.10 -6.05
CA GLU A 369 -22.39 -1.06 -6.43
C GLU A 369 -21.73 -2.44 -6.56
N VAL A 370 -22.14 -3.38 -5.72
CA VAL A 370 -21.62 -4.76 -5.70
C VAL A 370 -22.80 -5.72 -5.75
N ALA A 371 -22.80 -6.60 -6.73
CA ALA A 371 -23.89 -7.57 -6.96
C ALA A 371 -25.29 -6.92 -6.99
N GLY A 372 -25.40 -5.71 -7.52
CA GLY A 372 -26.64 -4.93 -7.61
C GLY A 372 -27.07 -4.25 -6.31
N VAL A 373 -26.26 -4.32 -5.25
CA VAL A 373 -26.48 -3.58 -4.00
C VAL A 373 -25.68 -2.29 -4.06
N VAL A 374 -26.36 -1.17 -3.87
CA VAL A 374 -25.75 0.16 -3.83
C VAL A 374 -25.44 0.55 -2.40
N ASP A 375 -24.19 0.95 -2.15
CA ASP A 375 -23.73 1.48 -0.87
C ASP A 375 -23.11 2.86 -1.05
N HIS A 376 -23.42 3.77 -0.13
CA HIS A 376 -22.84 5.09 -0.02
C HIS A 376 -21.99 5.13 1.25
N GLN A 377 -20.75 5.53 1.09
CA GLN A 377 -19.79 5.61 2.22
C GLN A 377 -19.27 7.04 2.36
N VAL A 378 -19.09 7.47 3.59
CA VAL A 378 -18.42 8.72 3.95
C VAL A 378 -17.38 8.38 5.00
N GLY A 379 -16.15 8.83 4.81
CA GLY A 379 -15.07 8.55 5.74
C GLY A 379 -14.22 9.77 6.01
N MET A 380 -13.53 9.72 7.14
CA MET A 380 -12.50 10.67 7.54
C MET A 380 -11.31 9.90 8.09
N GLN A 381 -10.13 10.25 7.64
CA GLN A 381 -8.88 9.62 8.03
C GLN A 381 -7.90 10.69 8.51
N VAL A 382 -7.20 10.38 9.56
CA VAL A 382 -6.06 11.19 10.03
C VAL A 382 -4.84 10.29 10.10
N ASN A 383 -3.77 10.71 9.44
CA ASN A 383 -2.52 9.99 9.36
C ASN A 383 -1.39 10.85 9.94
N PHE A 384 -0.54 10.27 10.79
CA PHE A 384 0.57 10.94 11.47
C PHE A 384 1.85 10.10 11.37
N PRO A 385 2.62 10.18 10.30
CA PRO A 385 3.89 9.48 10.26
C PRO A 385 4.89 10.08 11.25
N ILE A 386 5.53 9.21 12.01
CA ILE A 386 6.61 9.54 12.93
C ILE A 386 7.82 8.74 12.50
N ASN A 387 8.87 9.43 12.06
CA ASN A 387 10.13 8.80 11.70
C ASN A 387 11.16 9.10 12.79
N ALA A 388 11.68 8.06 13.42
CA ALA A 388 12.81 8.14 14.32
C ALA A 388 14.01 7.45 13.64
N LEU A 389 14.94 8.23 13.15
CA LEU A 389 16.25 7.72 12.72
C LEU A 389 17.16 7.73 13.95
N GLU A 390 17.48 6.56 14.48
CA GLU A 390 18.44 6.45 15.56
C GLU A 390 19.68 5.68 15.09
N TYR A 391 20.81 6.33 15.24
CA TYR A 391 22.12 5.71 15.12
C TYR A 391 22.41 4.97 16.42
N PHE A 392 22.38 3.65 16.38
CA PHE A 392 22.93 2.83 17.45
C PHE A 392 24.26 2.25 17.01
N PRO A 393 25.39 2.70 17.57
CA PRO A 393 26.63 1.97 17.43
C PRO A 393 26.47 0.65 18.20
N LEU A 394 26.03 -0.41 17.52
CA LEU A 394 25.85 -1.73 18.14
C LEU A 394 27.17 -2.35 18.60
N TRP A 395 28.32 -1.82 18.14
CA TRP A 395 29.65 -2.28 18.49
C TRP A 395 30.64 -1.10 18.52
N GLN A 396 31.04 -0.67 19.69
CA GLN A 396 32.32 0.00 19.92
C GLN A 396 33.30 -0.94 20.57
#